data_4b933b04d6775f748df6cb528384557c
#
_entry.id   4b933b04d6775f748df6cb528384557c
#
_cell.length_a   1.000
_cell.length_b   1.000
_cell.length_c   1.000
_cell.angle_alpha   90.00
_cell.angle_beta   90.00
_cell.angle_gamma   90.00
#
_symmetry.space_group_name_H-M   'P 1'
#
loop_
_entity.id
_entity.type
_entity.pdbx_description
1 polymer ?
#
loop_
_entity_poly.entity_id
_entity_poly.type
_entity_poly.pdbx_seq_one_letter_code
_entity_poly.pdbx_strand_id
1 'polypeptide(L)'
;MADLNNLVSPFFLHEKEVRKVIELFFFSYRDFTLGPDKVLEKLKFGRAHHRVIYFVGKKNNITIKELLEVLKITKQSLSRVLNQLVEDRFIEVSIGRDKRTKTLLLTDKGLSLENELSTIQINKIKKIIHNFNEDDINGFKNILFAMIEADNKKTFQRLNE
;
A
#
# COMPACT_ATOMS: atom_id res chain seq x y z
N MET A 1 -27.53 -13.78 -12.47
CA MET A 1 -26.63 -14.17 -11.36
C MET A 1 -25.97 -15.46 -11.78
N ALA A 2 -24.65 -15.42 -12.05
CA ALA A 2 -23.92 -16.67 -12.27
C ALA A 2 -23.92 -17.43 -10.93
N ASP A 3 -24.30 -18.71 -10.99
CA ASP A 3 -24.42 -19.59 -9.84
C ASP A 3 -23.01 -19.81 -9.25
N LEU A 4 -22.66 -19.07 -8.21
CA LEU A 4 -21.35 -19.15 -7.51
C LEU A 4 -21.05 -20.57 -7.00
N ASN A 5 -22.07 -21.41 -6.87
CA ASN A 5 -21.95 -22.80 -6.42
C ASN A 5 -21.23 -23.69 -7.45
N ASN A 6 -21.11 -23.29 -8.73
CA ASN A 6 -20.43 -24.07 -9.76
C ASN A 6 -18.94 -23.73 -9.93
N LEU A 7 -18.44 -22.66 -9.30
CA LEU A 7 -17.07 -22.18 -9.47
C LEU A 7 -16.10 -22.57 -8.35
N VAL A 8 -16.63 -22.95 -7.17
CA VAL A 8 -15.82 -23.26 -5.99
C VAL A 8 -16.27 -24.58 -5.40
N SER A 9 -15.33 -25.48 -5.10
CA SER A 9 -15.63 -26.69 -4.38
C SER A 9 -16.43 -26.38 -3.10
N PRO A 10 -17.51 -27.11 -2.79
CA PRO A 10 -18.29 -26.93 -1.57
C PRO A 10 -17.43 -26.87 -0.29
N PHE A 11 -16.28 -27.56 -0.29
CA PHE A 11 -15.31 -27.53 0.79
C PHE A 11 -14.81 -26.11 1.13
N PHE A 12 -14.55 -25.27 0.13
CA PHE A 12 -14.08 -23.90 0.34
C PHE A 12 -15.17 -22.93 0.81
N LEU A 13 -16.44 -23.33 0.74
CA LEU A 13 -17.56 -22.52 1.24
C LEU A 13 -17.90 -22.84 2.70
N HIS A 14 -17.26 -23.84 3.32
CA HIS A 14 -17.42 -24.07 4.74
C HIS A 14 -16.85 -22.91 5.56
N GLU A 15 -17.62 -22.41 6.49
CA GLU A 15 -17.26 -21.26 7.34
C GLU A 15 -15.85 -21.41 7.96
N LYS A 16 -15.49 -22.62 8.38
CA LYS A 16 -14.18 -22.94 8.94
C LYS A 16 -13.02 -22.64 7.97
N GLU A 17 -13.18 -22.96 6.69
CA GLU A 17 -12.15 -22.71 5.67
C GLU A 17 -12.08 -21.21 5.32
N VAL A 18 -13.23 -20.55 5.25
CA VAL A 18 -13.26 -19.07 5.06
C VAL A 18 -12.57 -18.35 6.21
N ARG A 19 -12.78 -18.79 7.46
CA ARG A 19 -12.09 -18.25 8.64
C ARG A 19 -10.59 -18.43 8.56
N LYS A 20 -10.08 -19.56 8.07
CA LYS A 20 -8.64 -19.74 7.82
C LYS A 20 -8.09 -18.72 6.82
N VAL A 21 -8.84 -18.41 5.77
CA VAL A 21 -8.41 -17.37 4.81
C VAL A 21 -8.29 -16.02 5.49
N ILE A 22 -9.25 -15.65 6.37
CA ILE A 22 -9.19 -14.41 7.15
C ILE A 22 -7.94 -14.39 8.04
N GLU A 23 -7.66 -15.50 8.74
CA GLU A 23 -6.49 -15.63 9.60
C GLU A 23 -5.18 -15.55 8.79
N LEU A 24 -5.09 -16.24 7.66
CA LEU A 24 -3.95 -16.17 6.75
C LEU A 24 -3.70 -14.76 6.26
N PHE A 25 -4.75 -14.03 5.92
CA PHE A 25 -4.63 -12.63 5.49
C PHE A 25 -4.09 -11.75 6.60
N PHE A 26 -4.59 -11.91 7.85
CA PHE A 26 -4.10 -11.17 9.00
C PHE A 26 -2.62 -11.46 9.29
N PHE A 27 -2.24 -12.74 9.41
CA PHE A 27 -0.88 -13.14 9.74
C PHE A 27 0.11 -12.76 8.62
N SER A 28 -0.26 -12.98 7.36
CA SER A 28 0.60 -12.66 6.22
C SER A 28 0.86 -11.14 6.11
N TYR A 29 -0.17 -10.31 6.31
CA TYR A 29 -0.01 -8.86 6.31
C TYR A 29 0.84 -8.37 7.48
N ARG A 30 0.61 -8.90 8.68
CA ARG A 30 1.42 -8.59 9.86
C ARG A 30 2.90 -8.88 9.61
N ASP A 31 3.18 -10.06 9.10
CA ASP A 31 4.56 -10.50 8.87
C ASP A 31 5.19 -9.84 7.65
N PHE A 32 4.38 -9.44 6.67
CA PHE A 32 4.82 -8.65 5.51
C PHE A 32 5.34 -7.26 5.92
N THR A 33 4.75 -6.66 6.93
CA THR A 33 5.13 -5.31 7.39
C THR A 33 6.27 -5.29 8.40
N LEU A 34 6.63 -6.42 9.03
CA LEU A 34 7.65 -6.49 10.09
C LEU A 34 9.02 -5.93 9.68
N GLY A 35 9.46 -6.19 8.45
CA GLY A 35 10.76 -5.70 7.98
C GLY A 35 10.82 -4.18 7.90
N PRO A 36 9.92 -3.54 7.14
CA PRO A 36 9.78 -2.08 7.12
C PRO A 36 9.56 -1.47 8.50
N ASP A 37 8.72 -2.06 9.35
CA ASP A 37 8.43 -1.54 10.69
C ASP A 37 9.70 -1.37 11.53
N LYS A 38 10.65 -2.31 11.45
CA LYS A 38 11.95 -2.22 12.16
C LYS A 38 12.82 -1.05 11.69
N VAL A 39 12.77 -0.70 10.41
CA VAL A 39 13.48 0.47 9.87
C VAL A 39 12.82 1.75 10.36
N LEU A 40 11.50 1.81 10.28
CA LEU A 40 10.71 2.97 10.68
C LEU A 40 10.81 3.27 12.18
N GLU A 41 10.87 2.24 13.02
CA GLU A 41 11.01 2.38 14.47
C GLU A 41 12.27 3.17 14.87
N LYS A 42 13.40 2.96 14.16
CA LYS A 42 14.65 3.70 14.38
C LYS A 42 14.50 5.21 14.11
N LEU A 43 13.55 5.58 13.25
CA LEU A 43 13.23 6.96 12.90
C LEU A 43 12.06 7.51 13.73
N LYS A 44 11.51 6.74 14.65
CA LYS A 44 10.27 7.06 15.39
C LYS A 44 9.07 7.27 14.44
N PHE A 45 9.07 6.57 13.31
CA PHE A 45 7.99 6.55 12.34
C PHE A 45 7.14 5.29 12.51
N GLY A 46 5.92 5.34 11.99
CA GLY A 46 5.02 4.20 11.95
C GLY A 46 4.51 3.94 10.52
N ARG A 47 3.61 2.98 10.39
CA ARG A 47 3.04 2.56 9.09
C ARG A 47 2.35 3.67 8.31
N ALA A 48 1.80 4.69 8.98
CA ALA A 48 1.23 5.85 8.31
C ALA A 48 2.31 6.64 7.55
N HIS A 49 3.50 6.82 8.14
CA HIS A 49 4.64 7.45 7.48
C HIS A 49 5.10 6.63 6.26
N HIS A 50 5.20 5.30 6.39
CA HIS A 50 5.54 4.40 5.28
C HIS A 50 4.58 4.58 4.09
N ARG A 51 3.27 4.55 4.35
CA ARG A 51 2.27 4.71 3.29
C ARG A 51 2.37 6.05 2.59
N VAL A 52 2.59 7.14 3.35
CA VAL A 52 2.79 8.47 2.77
C VAL A 52 4.03 8.51 1.90
N ILE A 53 5.18 8.05 2.40
CA ILE A 53 6.44 7.99 1.64
C ILE A 53 6.28 7.17 0.36
N TYR A 54 5.68 5.98 0.45
CA TYR A 54 5.46 5.10 -0.71
C TYR A 54 4.64 5.78 -1.80
N PHE A 55 3.48 6.37 -1.47
CA PHE A 55 2.60 6.96 -2.49
C PHE A 55 3.11 8.30 -3.01
N VAL A 56 3.85 9.07 -2.22
CA VAL A 56 4.55 10.27 -2.71
C VAL A 56 5.67 9.88 -3.68
N GLY A 57 6.41 8.81 -3.41
CA GLY A 57 7.42 8.26 -4.32
C GLY A 57 6.81 7.63 -5.57
N LYS A 58 5.67 6.94 -5.45
CA LYS A 58 4.98 6.31 -6.57
C LYS A 58 4.45 7.32 -7.59
N LYS A 59 3.99 8.48 -7.15
CA LYS A 59 3.44 9.53 -8.00
C LYS A 59 4.09 10.88 -7.71
N ASN A 60 5.04 11.27 -8.55
CA ASN A 60 5.67 12.59 -8.47
C ASN A 60 4.63 13.71 -8.54
N ASN A 61 4.79 14.72 -7.67
CA ASN A 61 3.87 15.86 -7.56
C ASN A 61 2.44 15.47 -7.18
N ILE A 62 2.26 14.41 -6.41
CA ILE A 62 0.95 14.04 -5.86
C ILE A 62 0.42 15.18 -4.99
N THR A 63 -0.83 15.53 -5.17
CA THR A 63 -1.49 16.55 -4.35
C THR A 63 -1.95 15.96 -3.00
N ILE A 64 -2.12 16.82 -2.00
CA ILE A 64 -2.68 16.41 -0.69
C ILE A 64 -4.07 15.78 -0.87
N LYS A 65 -4.87 16.29 -1.81
CA LYS A 65 -6.21 15.73 -2.12
C LYS A 65 -6.11 14.31 -2.66
N GLU A 66 -5.26 14.08 -3.66
CA GLU A 66 -5.04 12.74 -4.22
C GLU A 66 -4.50 11.77 -3.17
N LEU A 67 -3.58 12.21 -2.32
CA LEU A 67 -3.05 11.38 -1.26
C LEU A 67 -4.12 10.99 -0.22
N LEU A 68 -5.05 11.90 0.11
CA LEU A 68 -6.21 11.58 0.95
C LEU A 68 -7.16 10.58 0.28
N GLU A 69 -7.38 10.70 -1.04
CA GLU A 69 -8.18 9.74 -1.81
C GLU A 69 -7.56 8.33 -1.78
N VAL A 70 -6.25 8.24 -1.87
CA VAL A 70 -5.52 6.96 -1.81
C VAL A 70 -5.55 6.36 -0.42
N LEU A 71 -5.21 7.14 0.60
CA LEU A 71 -5.00 6.64 1.96
C LEU A 71 -6.29 6.44 2.75
N LYS A 72 -7.39 7.11 2.35
CA LYS A 72 -8.69 7.06 3.04
C LYS A 72 -8.60 7.37 4.54
N ILE A 73 -7.77 8.33 4.91
CA ILE A 73 -7.60 8.81 6.28
C ILE A 73 -8.10 10.25 6.41
N THR A 74 -8.26 10.72 7.65
CA THR A 74 -8.67 12.10 7.89
C THR A 74 -7.56 13.09 7.52
N LYS A 75 -7.95 14.30 7.09
CA LYS A 75 -7.02 15.39 6.80
C LYS A 75 -6.12 15.69 8.00
N GLN A 76 -6.66 15.62 9.21
CA GLN A 76 -5.92 15.85 10.45
C GLN A 76 -4.83 14.77 10.66
N SER A 77 -5.16 13.49 10.44
CA SER A 77 -4.19 12.39 10.55
C SER A 77 -3.07 12.53 9.52
N LEU A 78 -3.43 12.86 8.27
CA LEU A 78 -2.43 13.09 7.22
C LEU A 78 -1.54 14.29 7.56
N SER A 79 -2.12 15.41 8.01
CA SER A 79 -1.36 16.62 8.35
C SER A 79 -0.29 16.35 9.43
N ARG A 80 -0.62 15.57 10.46
CA ARG A 80 0.34 15.20 11.52
C ARG A 80 1.54 14.44 10.94
N VAL A 81 1.28 13.44 10.10
CA VAL A 81 2.33 12.62 9.47
C VAL A 81 3.17 13.45 8.49
N LEU A 82 2.52 14.28 7.66
CA LEU A 82 3.21 15.14 6.71
C LEU A 82 4.10 16.17 7.40
N ASN A 83 3.62 16.82 8.47
CA ASN A 83 4.42 17.80 9.19
C ASN A 83 5.72 17.17 9.69
N GLN A 84 5.65 15.99 10.31
CA GLN A 84 6.85 15.27 10.76
C GLN A 84 7.79 14.94 9.59
N LEU A 85 7.26 14.40 8.48
CA LEU A 85 8.07 14.05 7.32
C LEU A 85 8.72 15.27 6.63
N VAL A 86 8.07 16.43 6.68
CA VAL A 86 8.63 17.69 6.16
C VAL A 86 9.67 18.28 7.10
N GLU A 87 9.40 18.30 8.41
CA GLU A 87 10.35 18.74 9.45
C GLU A 87 11.64 17.91 9.42
N ASP A 88 11.49 16.58 9.28
CA ASP A 88 12.61 15.64 9.20
C ASP A 88 13.24 15.57 7.79
N ARG A 89 12.79 16.38 6.85
CA ARG A 89 13.32 16.52 5.48
C ARG A 89 13.24 15.26 4.62
N PHE A 90 12.21 14.44 4.78
CA PHE A 90 11.91 13.31 3.89
C PHE A 90 11.00 13.72 2.73
N ILE A 91 10.14 14.72 2.95
CA ILE A 91 9.22 15.26 1.95
C ILE A 91 9.41 16.78 1.86
N GLU A 92 9.33 17.29 0.66
CA GLU A 92 9.20 18.71 0.38
C GLU A 92 7.84 19.04 -0.22
N VAL A 93 7.35 20.24 0.08
CA VAL A 93 6.08 20.76 -0.41
C VAL A 93 6.37 21.80 -1.47
N SER A 94 5.91 21.56 -2.69
CA SER A 94 5.97 22.49 -3.81
C SER A 94 4.63 23.14 -4.08
N ILE A 95 4.65 24.32 -4.68
CA ILE A 95 3.44 24.94 -5.21
C ILE A 95 3.23 24.41 -6.62
N GLY A 96 2.09 23.76 -6.87
CA GLY A 96 1.72 23.24 -8.18
C GLY A 96 1.56 24.37 -9.22
N ARG A 97 1.33 23.98 -10.48
CA ARG A 97 1.08 24.94 -11.59
C ARG A 97 -0.07 25.89 -11.29
N ASP A 98 -1.11 25.37 -10.63
CA ASP A 98 -2.12 26.20 -9.98
C ASP A 98 -1.58 26.58 -8.59
N LYS A 99 -1.30 27.88 -8.39
CA LYS A 99 -0.76 28.45 -7.14
C LYS A 99 -1.57 28.09 -5.87
N ARG A 100 -2.78 27.55 -6.03
CA ARG A 100 -3.66 27.09 -4.96
C ARG A 100 -3.41 25.65 -4.55
N THR A 101 -2.70 24.89 -5.37
CA THR A 101 -2.51 23.44 -5.15
C THR A 101 -1.10 23.17 -4.63
N LYS A 102 -1.02 22.55 -3.47
CA LYS A 102 0.25 22.05 -2.92
C LYS A 102 0.49 20.63 -3.40
N THR A 103 1.68 20.37 -3.90
CA THR A 103 2.16 19.06 -4.33
C THR A 103 3.30 18.59 -3.45
N LEU A 104 3.47 17.29 -3.37
CA LEU A 104 4.44 16.63 -2.51
C LEU A 104 5.47 15.90 -3.36
N LEU A 105 6.73 15.98 -2.94
CA LEU A 105 7.86 15.29 -3.54
C LEU A 105 8.72 14.65 -2.44
N LEU A 106 9.34 13.54 -2.73
CA LEU A 106 10.40 13.01 -1.87
C LEU A 106 11.68 13.79 -2.09
N THR A 107 12.38 14.11 -1.01
CA THR A 107 13.77 14.57 -1.07
C THR A 107 14.69 13.38 -1.36
N ASP A 108 15.99 13.60 -1.58
CA ASP A 108 16.98 12.52 -1.72
C ASP A 108 16.96 11.58 -0.50
N LYS A 109 16.79 12.16 0.70
CA LYS A 109 16.64 11.40 1.95
C LYS A 109 15.35 10.56 1.95
N GLY A 110 14.25 11.13 1.46
CA GLY A 110 12.97 10.45 1.30
C GLY A 110 13.03 9.32 0.28
N LEU A 111 13.68 9.55 -0.87
CA LEU A 111 13.91 8.53 -1.90
C LEU A 111 14.75 7.36 -1.38
N SER A 112 15.81 7.67 -0.61
CA SER A 112 16.65 6.63 0.01
C SER A 112 15.85 5.75 0.96
N LEU A 113 15.01 6.35 1.81
CA LEU A 113 14.16 5.60 2.73
C LEU A 113 13.09 4.80 1.99
N GLU A 114 12.42 5.38 0.99
CA GLU A 114 11.45 4.68 0.17
C GLU A 114 12.06 3.44 -0.47
N ASN A 115 13.23 3.59 -1.10
CA ASN A 115 13.96 2.48 -1.72
C ASN A 115 14.33 1.38 -0.72
N GLU A 116 14.78 1.73 0.49
CA GLU A 116 15.09 0.76 1.53
C GLU A 116 13.85 -0.04 1.93
N LEU A 117 12.73 0.64 2.24
CA LEU A 117 11.47 0.02 2.65
C LEU A 117 10.89 -0.87 1.55
N SER A 118 10.84 -0.35 0.31
CA SER A 118 10.34 -1.09 -0.85
C SER A 118 11.22 -2.30 -1.18
N THR A 119 12.54 -2.19 -1.09
CA THR A 119 13.45 -3.31 -1.34
C THR A 119 13.22 -4.47 -0.37
N ILE A 120 12.99 -4.19 0.90
CA ILE A 120 12.66 -5.22 1.91
C ILE A 120 11.39 -5.98 1.48
N GLN A 121 10.35 -5.27 1.08
CA GLN A 121 9.08 -5.86 0.68
C GLN A 121 9.19 -6.61 -0.66
N ILE A 122 9.84 -6.03 -1.65
CA ILE A 122 10.07 -6.65 -2.96
C ILE A 122 10.84 -7.96 -2.82
N ASN A 123 11.92 -7.97 -2.04
CA ASN A 123 12.73 -9.16 -1.84
C ASN A 123 11.94 -10.26 -1.11
N LYS A 124 11.10 -9.89 -0.15
CA LYS A 124 10.22 -10.84 0.53
C LYS A 124 9.22 -11.47 -0.44
N ILE A 125 8.53 -10.66 -1.23
CA ILE A 125 7.57 -11.15 -2.24
C ILE A 125 8.28 -12.02 -3.28
N LYS A 126 9.43 -11.58 -3.84
CA LYS A 126 10.19 -12.37 -4.83
C LYS A 126 10.57 -13.75 -4.30
N LYS A 127 11.03 -13.86 -3.04
CA LYS A 127 11.35 -15.15 -2.42
C LYS A 127 10.14 -16.07 -2.32
N ILE A 128 8.97 -15.52 -2.03
CA ILE A 128 7.74 -16.30 -1.89
C ILE A 128 7.28 -16.78 -3.26
N ILE A 129 7.07 -15.85 -4.21
CA ILE A 129 6.51 -16.19 -5.53
C ILE A 129 7.41 -17.09 -6.36
N HIS A 130 8.72 -17.15 -6.08
CA HIS A 130 9.65 -18.06 -6.75
C HIS A 130 9.25 -19.54 -6.61
N ASN A 131 8.50 -19.90 -5.59
CA ASN A 131 8.05 -21.27 -5.34
C ASN A 131 6.66 -21.57 -5.93
N PHE A 132 6.07 -20.67 -6.70
CA PHE A 132 4.72 -20.78 -7.26
C PHE A 132 4.76 -20.65 -8.78
N ASN A 133 3.84 -21.29 -9.47
CA ASN A 133 3.68 -21.15 -10.92
C ASN A 133 2.95 -19.84 -11.28
N GLU A 134 2.90 -19.51 -12.56
CA GLU A 134 2.29 -18.28 -13.05
C GLU A 134 0.79 -18.20 -12.77
N ASP A 135 0.08 -19.34 -12.88
CA ASP A 135 -1.37 -19.40 -12.62
C ASP A 135 -1.68 -19.11 -11.15
N ASP A 136 -0.91 -19.67 -10.22
CA ASP A 136 -1.04 -19.38 -8.79
C ASP A 136 -0.84 -17.89 -8.49
N ILE A 137 0.19 -17.29 -9.09
CA ILE A 137 0.51 -15.87 -8.90
C ILE A 137 -0.60 -14.98 -9.48
N ASN A 138 -1.13 -15.31 -10.66
CA ASN A 138 -2.23 -14.59 -11.26
C ASN A 138 -3.53 -14.78 -10.48
N GLY A 139 -3.81 -15.99 -10.01
CA GLY A 139 -4.94 -16.27 -9.13
C GLY A 139 -4.89 -15.43 -7.86
N PHE A 140 -3.73 -15.37 -7.21
CA PHE A 140 -3.53 -14.52 -6.03
C PHE A 140 -3.78 -13.03 -6.31
N LYS A 141 -3.22 -12.49 -7.40
CA LYS A 141 -3.47 -11.09 -7.81
C LYS A 141 -4.95 -10.81 -8.09
N ASN A 142 -5.62 -11.76 -8.75
CA ASN A 142 -7.05 -11.63 -9.05
C ASN A 142 -7.90 -11.60 -7.78
N ILE A 143 -7.59 -12.45 -6.80
CA ILE A 143 -8.28 -12.47 -5.52
C ILE A 143 -8.06 -11.14 -4.78
N LEU A 144 -6.83 -10.66 -4.68
CA LEU A 144 -6.52 -9.37 -4.06
C LEU A 144 -7.25 -8.21 -4.75
N PHE A 145 -7.26 -8.20 -6.09
CA PHE A 145 -7.97 -7.18 -6.85
C PHE A 145 -9.49 -7.24 -6.64
N ALA A 146 -10.06 -8.45 -6.54
CA ALA A 146 -11.48 -8.64 -6.25
C ALA A 146 -11.87 -8.09 -4.86
N MET A 147 -10.96 -8.15 -3.88
CA MET A 147 -11.19 -7.61 -2.53
C MET A 147 -11.19 -6.09 -2.46
N ILE A 148 -10.73 -5.40 -3.51
CA ILE A 148 -10.76 -3.92 -3.55
C ILE A 148 -12.20 -3.48 -3.80
N GLU A 149 -12.72 -2.60 -2.95
CA GLU A 149 -14.04 -1.98 -3.12
C GLU A 149 -14.14 -1.20 -4.44
N ALA A 150 -15.32 -1.18 -5.04
CA ALA A 150 -15.55 -0.63 -6.39
C ALA A 150 -15.01 0.81 -6.57
N ASP A 151 -15.24 1.68 -5.57
CA ASP A 151 -14.77 3.06 -5.60
C ASP A 151 -13.24 3.18 -5.54
N ASN A 152 -12.58 2.21 -4.91
CA ASN A 152 -11.13 2.20 -4.76
C ASN A 152 -10.41 1.58 -5.98
N LYS A 153 -11.10 0.74 -6.78
CA LYS A 153 -10.53 0.15 -8.00
C LYS A 153 -10.08 1.21 -8.99
N LYS A 154 -10.86 2.26 -9.19
CA LYS A 154 -10.50 3.40 -10.06
C LYS A 154 -9.23 4.11 -9.57
N THR A 155 -9.11 4.31 -8.26
CA THR A 155 -7.91 4.93 -7.66
C THR A 155 -6.69 4.04 -7.86
N PHE A 156 -6.83 2.72 -7.63
CA PHE A 156 -5.77 1.75 -7.85
C PHE A 156 -5.30 1.72 -9.32
N GLN A 157 -6.22 1.70 -10.28
CA GLN A 157 -5.91 1.69 -11.71
C GLN A 157 -5.14 2.96 -12.10
N ARG A 158 -5.64 4.15 -11.73
CA ARG A 158 -4.97 5.43 -12.00
C ARG A 158 -3.55 5.54 -11.45
N LEU A 159 -3.24 4.84 -10.35
CA LEU A 159 -1.89 4.81 -9.77
C LEU A 159 -0.94 3.85 -10.51
N ASN A 160 -1.45 3.00 -11.38
CA ASN A 160 -0.68 1.98 -12.10
C ASN A 160 -0.72 2.17 -13.63
N GLU A 161 -1.33 3.26 -14.12
CA GLU A 161 -1.18 3.78 -15.47
C GLU A 161 0.11 4.62 -15.59
#